data_81ef600189f7d6914321d476c2d8fbda
#
_entry.id   81ef600189f7d6914321d476c2d8fbda
#
_cell.length_a   1.000
_cell.length_b   1.000
_cell.length_c   1.000
_cell.angle_alpha   90.00
_cell.angle_beta   90.00
_cell.angle_gamma   90.00
#
_symmetry.space_group_name_H-M   'P 1'
#
loop_
_entity.id
_entity.type
_entity.pdbx_description
1 polymer ?
#
loop_
_entity_poly.entity_id
_entity_poly.type
_entity_poly.pdbx_seq_one_letter_code
_entity_poly.pdbx_strand_id
1 'polypeptide(L)' 'MAEYMLLIHFCSLLADNCSKPQEHTIRFADYYSCMLTGYADGLQMIEDNGPEVVNTLELTIGHECIKIESE' A
#
# COMPACT_ATOMS: atom_id res chain seq x y z
N MET A 1 -22.36 -5.20 -8.44
CA MET A 1 -21.23 -5.97 -7.94
C MET A 1 -20.16 -5.06 -7.40
N ALA A 2 -19.60 -5.38 -6.27
CA ALA A 2 -18.58 -4.54 -5.65
C ALA A 2 -17.19 -5.02 -5.99
N GLU A 3 -16.28 -4.08 -6.17
CA GLU A 3 -14.87 -4.36 -6.34
C GLU A 3 -14.11 -3.52 -5.33
N TYR A 4 -12.87 -3.87 -5.08
CA TYR A 4 -12.00 -3.11 -4.18
C TYR A 4 -10.76 -2.67 -4.91
N MET A 5 -10.43 -1.40 -4.72
CA MET A 5 -9.24 -0.78 -5.28
C MET A 5 -8.19 -0.69 -4.18
N LEU A 6 -6.98 -1.12 -4.47
CA LEU A 6 -5.88 -1.06 -3.51
C LEU A 6 -5.04 0.19 -3.77
N LEU A 7 -4.90 1.02 -2.76
CA LEU A 7 -4.04 2.20 -2.79
C LEU A 7 -2.87 1.98 -1.85
N ILE A 8 -1.66 2.23 -2.30
CA ILE A 8 -0.45 2.06 -1.51
C ILE A 8 0.27 3.40 -1.42
N HIS A 9 0.76 3.73 -0.25
CA HIS A 9 1.49 4.98 -0.04
C HIS A 9 2.73 4.75 0.83
N PHE A 10 3.72 5.62 0.65
CA PHE A 10 4.96 5.60 1.40
C PHE A 10 5.02 6.84 2.29
N CYS A 11 5.47 6.66 3.52
CA CYS A 11 5.69 7.79 4.42
C CYS A 11 7.08 7.68 5.04
N SER A 12 7.74 8.83 5.19
CA SER A 12 8.96 8.91 5.97
C SER A 12 8.61 9.59 7.29
N LEU A 13 8.74 8.86 8.38
CA LEU A 13 8.45 9.43 9.70
C LEU A 13 9.48 10.49 10.09
N LEU A 14 10.72 10.30 9.64
CA LEU A 14 11.79 11.26 9.92
C LEU A 14 11.54 12.59 9.24
N ALA A 15 11.11 12.56 7.98
CA ALA A 15 10.82 13.77 7.21
C ALA A 15 9.39 14.27 7.41
N ASP A 16 8.56 13.51 8.08
CA ASP A 16 7.14 13.81 8.29
C ASP A 16 6.44 14.08 6.95
N ASN A 17 6.70 13.23 5.99
CA ASN A 17 6.23 13.41 4.62
C ASN A 17 5.77 12.10 4.03
N CYS A 18 4.68 12.15 3.28
CA CYS A 18 4.10 10.97 2.63
C CYS A 18 3.97 11.19 1.13
N SER A 19 4.16 10.12 0.38
CA SER A 19 3.91 10.17 -1.06
C SER A 19 2.42 10.14 -1.33
N LYS A 20 2.06 10.49 -2.56
CA LYS A 20 0.68 10.34 -3.01
C LYS A 20 0.35 8.86 -3.11
N PRO A 21 -0.88 8.46 -2.75
CA PRO A 21 -1.29 7.07 -2.91
C PRO A 21 -1.23 6.65 -4.37
N GLN A 22 -0.76 5.44 -4.61
CA GLN A 22 -0.70 4.87 -5.93
C GLN A 22 -1.70 3.73 -6.03
N GLU A 23 -2.48 3.73 -7.09
CA GLU A 23 -3.47 2.70 -7.32
C GLU A 23 -2.79 1.45 -7.89
N HIS A 24 -3.07 0.30 -7.28
CA HIS A 24 -2.64 -0.98 -7.82
C HIS A 24 -3.40 -1.26 -9.11
N THR A 25 -2.75 -1.91 -10.06
CA THR A 25 -3.36 -2.16 -11.37
C THR A 25 -4.49 -3.18 -11.33
N ILE A 26 -4.52 -4.02 -10.29
CA ILE A 26 -5.50 -5.09 -10.17
C ILE A 26 -6.62 -4.66 -9.21
N ARG A 27 -7.84 -4.95 -9.59
CA ARG A 27 -9.02 -4.79 -8.73
C ARG A 27 -9.35 -6.13 -8.10
N PHE A 28 -9.90 -6.08 -6.90
CA PHE A 28 -10.14 -7.29 -6.11
C PHE A 28 -11.64 -7.50 -5.92
N ALA A 29 -12.05 -8.75 -5.97
CA ALA A 29 -13.47 -9.09 -5.83
C ALA A 29 -13.95 -9.01 -4.39
N ASP A 30 -13.02 -9.11 -3.41
CA ASP A 30 -13.38 -9.07 -2.00
C ASP A 30 -12.34 -8.29 -1.19
N TYR A 31 -12.80 -7.81 -0.04
CA TYR A 31 -11.97 -7.01 0.86
C TYR A 31 -10.76 -7.80 1.38
N TYR A 32 -10.99 -9.06 1.71
CA TYR A 32 -9.95 -9.93 2.26
C TYR A 32 -8.75 -10.04 1.33
N SER A 33 -8.99 -10.31 0.05
CA SER A 33 -7.92 -10.42 -0.96
C SER A 33 -7.18 -9.10 -1.12
N CYS A 34 -7.92 -7.99 -1.11
CA CYS A 34 -7.33 -6.66 -1.20
C CYS A 34 -6.40 -6.40 -0.01
N MET A 35 -6.85 -6.70 1.21
CA MET A 35 -6.05 -6.49 2.41
C MET A 35 -4.80 -7.38 2.43
N LEU A 36 -4.93 -8.64 2.06
CA LEU A 36 -3.78 -9.54 2.00
C LEU A 36 -2.74 -9.04 1.02
N THR A 37 -3.17 -8.62 -0.16
CA THR A 37 -2.26 -8.11 -1.18
C THR A 37 -1.58 -6.83 -0.71
N GLY A 38 -2.31 -5.95 -0.03
CA GLY A 38 -1.74 -4.73 0.51
C GLY A 38 -0.61 -5.00 1.48
N TYR A 39 -0.80 -5.93 2.39
CA TYR A 39 0.25 -6.30 3.35
C TYR A 39 1.43 -7.00 2.67
N ALA A 40 1.14 -7.91 1.73
CA ALA A 40 2.19 -8.63 1.02
C ALA A 40 3.06 -7.67 0.19
N ASP A 41 2.43 -6.75 -0.53
CA ASP A 41 3.14 -5.77 -1.33
C ASP A 41 3.93 -4.82 -0.44
N GLY A 42 3.38 -4.41 0.70
CA GLY A 42 4.06 -3.57 1.65
C GLY A 42 5.32 -4.23 2.19
N LEU A 43 5.22 -5.50 2.56
CA LEU A 43 6.37 -6.26 3.03
C LEU A 43 7.45 -6.35 1.95
N GLN A 44 7.05 -6.65 0.72
CA GLN A 44 7.98 -6.75 -0.40
C GLN A 44 8.70 -5.42 -0.64
N MET A 45 7.98 -4.31 -0.56
CA MET A 45 8.58 -3.00 -0.75
C MET A 45 9.60 -2.66 0.33
N ILE A 46 9.32 -3.02 1.58
CA ILE A 46 10.28 -2.85 2.67
C ILE A 46 11.54 -3.66 2.40
N GLU A 47 11.38 -4.91 2.01
CA GLU A 47 12.51 -5.79 1.71
C GLU A 47 13.32 -5.28 0.53
N ASP A 48 12.64 -4.80 -0.52
CA ASP A 48 13.32 -4.31 -1.73
C ASP A 48 14.12 -3.04 -1.47
N ASN A 49 13.64 -2.17 -0.59
CA ASN A 49 14.37 -0.95 -0.23
C ASN A 49 15.59 -1.25 0.64
N GLY A 50 15.50 -2.28 1.46
CA GLY A 50 16.61 -2.72 2.28
C GLY A 50 16.73 -1.97 3.60
N PRO A 51 17.52 -2.50 4.54
CA PRO A 51 17.57 -1.95 5.89
C PRO A 51 18.18 -0.56 5.96
N GLU A 52 19.13 -0.26 5.09
CA GLU A 52 19.79 1.06 5.13
C GLU A 52 18.81 2.18 4.80
N VAL A 53 18.05 2.03 3.73
CA VAL A 53 17.07 3.03 3.31
C VAL A 53 15.92 3.12 4.31
N VAL A 54 15.40 1.96 4.72
CA VAL A 54 14.26 1.93 5.64
C VAL A 54 14.64 2.58 6.98
N ASN A 55 15.83 2.29 7.50
CA ASN A 55 16.25 2.85 8.77
C ASN A 55 16.57 4.35 8.67
N THR A 56 17.21 4.77 7.58
CA THR A 56 17.59 6.17 7.41
C THR A 56 16.37 7.08 7.29
N LEU A 57 15.37 6.66 6.54
CA LEU A 57 14.18 7.45 6.31
C LEU A 57 13.06 7.17 7.31
N GLU A 58 13.23 6.14 8.12
CA GLU A 58 12.15 5.60 8.95
C GLU A 58 10.92 5.39 8.07
N LEU A 59 11.13 4.62 7.01
CA LEU A 59 10.14 4.39 5.98
C LEU A 59 9.01 3.52 6.49
N THR A 60 7.78 3.97 6.25
CA THR A 60 6.61 3.17 6.54
C THR A 60 5.75 3.09 5.28
N ILE A 61 5.08 1.97 5.11
CA ILE A 61 4.23 1.74 3.94
C ILE A 61 2.85 1.39 4.43
N GLY A 62 1.87 2.14 3.95
CA GLY A 62 0.49 1.90 4.29
C GLY A 62 -0.33 1.63 3.06
N HIS A 63 -1.52 1.11 3.27
CA HIS A 63 -2.44 0.85 2.16
C HIS A 63 -3.88 1.03 2.61
N GLU A 64 -4.74 1.22 1.62
CA GLU A 64 -6.18 1.32 1.84
C GLU A 64 -6.89 0.49 0.78
N CYS A 65 -7.98 -0.14 1.16
CA CYS A 65 -8.85 -0.85 0.24
C CYS A 65 -10.15 -0.07 0.13
N ILE A 66 -10.39 0.50 -1.03
CA ILE A 66 -11.53 1.36 -1.28
C ILE A 66 -12.58 0.58 -2.04
N LYS A 67 -13.78 0.53 -1.49
CA LYS A 67 -14.88 -0.17 -2.14
C LYS A 67 -15.39 0.66 -3.30
N ILE A 68 -15.47 0.03 -4.46
CA ILE A 68 -16.02 0.64 -5.66
C ILE A 68 -17.26 -0.14 -6.03
N GLU A 69 -18.39 0.54 -6.10
CA GLU A 69 -19.60 -0.12 -6.49
C GLU A 69 -19.86 0.12 -7.98
N SER A 70 -20.11 -0.97 -8.71
CA SER A 70 -20.46 -0.87 -10.10
C SER A 70 -21.94 -1.25 -10.25
N GLU A 71 -22.60 -0.54 -11.09
CA GLU A 71 -24.02 -0.78 -11.37
C GLU A 71 -24.19 -1.78 -12.48
#